data_3b54a6434bb644092408191edcbaa6bd
#
_entry.id   3b54a6434bb644092408191edcbaa6bd
#
_cell.length_a   1.000
_cell.length_b   1.000
_cell.length_c   1.000
_cell.angle_alpha   90.00
_cell.angle_beta   90.00
_cell.angle_gamma   90.00
#
_symmetry.space_group_name_H-M   'P 1'
#
loop_
_entity.id
_entity.type
_entity.pdbx_description
1 polymer ?
#
loop_
_entity_poly.entity_id
_entity_poly.type
_entity_poly.pdbx_seq_one_letter_code
_entity_poly.pdbx_strand_id
1 'polypeptide(L)'
;ASVAVGMTMVMGVSPVLAADTDISKEETVYVNAAADGTPEDITVSDWLKNSASAGDLSDESDLKDIKNVKGDETFEQDGSNLTWNTEDKDIYYQGTTNKDLPVSMEIKYYLDGVQVSPSDLGGKSGHLKIEVNYTNNVKNKTKVGKKTTDVYAPFVMATAMILPTDNFTNVTIDNGKVLSDGQRNIAIGVGMPGLADSLDISEDKLGISDTVTITGEAKDFSLEDMMTIVTSDIFQDVDTSEFDSLDLDEQVKE
;
A
#
# COMPACT_ATOMS: atom_id res chain seq x y z
N ALA A 1 23.38 5.23 15.74
CA ALA A 1 22.94 5.65 14.41
C ALA A 1 21.47 5.27 14.33
N SER A 2 20.59 6.25 14.09
CA SER A 2 19.17 5.99 13.90
C SER A 2 19.01 5.37 12.52
N VAL A 3 18.42 4.18 12.42
CA VAL A 3 17.98 3.62 11.16
C VAL A 3 16.64 4.29 10.86
N ALA A 4 16.66 5.36 10.08
CA ALA A 4 15.45 5.93 9.52
C ALA A 4 15.14 5.14 8.24
N VAL A 5 14.14 4.29 8.28
CA VAL A 5 13.58 3.66 7.08
C VAL A 5 12.44 4.57 6.63
N GLY A 6 12.69 5.35 5.59
CA GLY A 6 11.61 6.07 4.92
C GLY A 6 10.73 5.06 4.20
N MET A 7 9.50 4.85 4.65
CA MET A 7 8.53 4.02 3.96
C MET A 7 7.49 4.93 3.31
N THR A 8 7.36 4.84 2.00
CA THR A 8 6.29 5.50 1.27
C THR A 8 5.28 4.45 0.85
N MET A 9 4.08 4.54 1.40
CA MET A 9 2.94 3.75 0.94
C MET A 9 2.14 4.62 -0.03
N VAL A 10 1.99 4.16 -1.26
CA VAL A 10 1.16 4.81 -2.27
C VAL A 10 -0.11 3.98 -2.40
N MET A 11 -1.24 4.54 -2.04
CA MET A 11 -2.56 3.93 -2.25
C MET A 11 -3.28 4.72 -3.34
N GLY A 12 -3.60 4.06 -4.44
CA GLY A 12 -4.57 4.58 -5.40
C GLY A 12 -5.98 4.29 -4.87
N VAL A 13 -6.80 5.31 -4.70
CA VAL A 13 -8.22 5.15 -4.39
C VAL A 13 -9.02 5.44 -5.65
N SER A 14 -9.99 4.57 -5.93
CA SER A 14 -10.88 4.70 -7.09
C SER A 14 -11.61 6.05 -7.08
N PRO A 15 -11.90 6.62 -8.27
CA PRO A 15 -12.59 7.89 -8.37
C PRO A 15 -13.93 7.85 -7.64
N VAL A 16 -14.12 8.76 -6.69
CA VAL A 16 -15.45 9.05 -6.17
C VAL A 16 -16.17 9.82 -7.28
N LEU A 17 -17.13 9.19 -7.92
CA LEU A 17 -18.00 9.86 -8.86
C LEU A 17 -18.88 10.83 -8.09
N ALA A 18 -18.52 12.11 -8.10
CA ALA A 18 -19.43 13.18 -7.70
C ALA A 18 -20.57 13.22 -8.72
N ALA A 19 -21.80 13.13 -8.25
CA ALA A 19 -22.97 13.21 -9.10
C ALA A 19 -22.99 14.58 -9.81
N ASP A 20 -23.03 14.53 -11.14
CA ASP A 20 -23.43 15.62 -12.07
C ASP A 20 -22.36 16.65 -12.52
N THR A 21 -21.06 16.36 -12.40
CA THR A 21 -20.04 17.14 -13.13
C THR A 21 -18.95 16.21 -13.64
N ASP A 22 -18.37 16.50 -14.84
CA ASP A 22 -17.23 15.77 -15.44
C ASP A 22 -15.91 15.91 -14.65
N ILE A 23 -16.01 15.90 -13.30
CA ILE A 23 -14.89 16.00 -12.39
C ILE A 23 -14.56 14.58 -11.92
N SER A 24 -13.32 14.13 -12.16
CA SER A 24 -12.79 12.94 -11.54
C SER A 24 -11.70 13.32 -10.53
N LYS A 25 -11.70 12.64 -9.38
CA LYS A 25 -10.70 12.80 -8.33
C LYS A 25 -9.84 11.55 -8.26
N GLU A 26 -8.52 11.74 -8.28
CA GLU A 26 -7.56 10.70 -7.95
C GLU A 26 -6.86 11.05 -6.64
N GLU A 27 -6.82 10.10 -5.73
CA GLU A 27 -6.21 10.26 -4.42
C GLU A 27 -4.99 9.34 -4.30
N THR A 28 -3.90 9.88 -3.77
CA THR A 28 -2.69 9.13 -3.44
C THR A 28 -2.32 9.39 -1.99
N VAL A 29 -2.17 8.34 -1.21
CA VAL A 29 -1.79 8.43 0.19
C VAL A 29 -0.31 8.08 0.35
N TYR A 30 0.47 9.01 0.89
CA TYR A 30 1.88 8.84 1.23
C TYR A 30 2.01 8.65 2.74
N VAL A 31 2.63 7.56 3.15
CA VAL A 31 2.86 7.24 4.55
C VAL A 31 4.35 7.17 4.82
N ASN A 32 4.85 8.03 5.69
CA ASN A 32 6.17 7.85 6.29
C ASN A 32 6.00 6.97 7.54
N ALA A 33 6.82 5.94 7.66
CA ALA A 33 6.74 5.03 8.78
C ALA A 33 8.11 4.80 9.43
N ALA A 34 8.08 4.44 10.70
CA ALA A 34 9.24 3.97 11.42
C ALA A 34 9.74 2.62 10.87
N ALA A 35 10.95 2.22 11.25
CA ALA A 35 11.57 1.00 10.78
C ALA A 35 10.81 -0.30 11.13
N ASP A 36 9.89 -0.26 12.08
CA ASP A 36 9.00 -1.37 12.45
C ASP A 36 7.66 -1.37 11.69
N GLY A 37 7.46 -0.41 10.77
CA GLY A 37 6.24 -0.26 9.99
C GLY A 37 5.19 0.64 10.62
N THR A 38 5.42 1.19 11.82
CA THR A 38 4.48 2.11 12.48
C THR A 38 4.38 3.42 11.69
N PRO A 39 3.17 3.84 11.24
CA PRO A 39 3.00 5.12 10.57
C PRO A 39 3.38 6.31 11.47
N GLU A 40 4.15 7.26 10.95
CA GLU A 40 4.54 8.51 11.63
C GLU A 40 3.79 9.71 11.04
N ASP A 41 3.80 9.84 9.70
CA ASP A 41 3.11 10.93 8.99
C ASP A 41 2.31 10.37 7.81
N ILE A 42 1.09 10.86 7.66
CA ILE A 42 0.22 10.51 6.54
C ILE A 42 -0.13 11.78 5.77
N THR A 43 0.32 11.85 4.52
CA THR A 43 0.00 12.92 3.58
C THR A 43 -0.87 12.36 2.47
N VAL A 44 -2.01 13.00 2.23
CA VAL A 44 -2.91 12.69 1.12
C VAL A 44 -2.71 13.73 0.03
N SER A 45 -2.55 13.27 -1.19
CA SER A 45 -2.43 14.09 -2.39
C SER A 45 -3.61 13.81 -3.31
N ASP A 46 -4.38 14.82 -3.58
CA ASP A 46 -5.56 14.80 -4.43
C ASP A 46 -5.30 15.50 -5.75
N TRP A 47 -5.71 14.86 -6.82
CA TRP A 47 -5.75 15.44 -8.15
C TRP A 47 -7.21 15.53 -8.61
N LEU A 48 -7.72 16.76 -8.69
CA LEU A 48 -9.02 17.08 -9.26
C LEU A 48 -8.82 17.37 -10.75
N LYS A 49 -9.34 16.51 -11.60
CA LYS A 49 -9.27 16.63 -13.06
C LYS A 49 -10.41 17.53 -13.53
N ASN A 50 -10.10 18.67 -14.12
CA ASN A 50 -11.06 19.64 -14.64
C ASN A 50 -11.33 19.43 -16.12
N SER A 51 -11.88 18.29 -16.50
CA SER A 51 -12.16 17.95 -17.90
C SER A 51 -13.17 18.87 -18.57
N ALA A 52 -14.04 19.51 -17.78
CA ALA A 52 -15.07 20.44 -18.27
C ALA A 52 -14.57 21.90 -18.38
N SER A 53 -13.33 22.19 -17.98
CA SER A 53 -12.79 23.57 -17.89
C SER A 53 -13.72 24.49 -17.08
N ALA A 54 -14.20 24.00 -15.93
CA ALA A 54 -15.01 24.79 -15.04
C ALA A 54 -14.15 25.81 -14.28
N GLY A 55 -14.66 27.04 -14.10
CA GLY A 55 -13.95 28.09 -13.38
C GLY A 55 -13.84 27.81 -11.88
N ASP A 56 -14.81 27.09 -11.30
CA ASP A 56 -14.81 26.64 -9.92
C ASP A 56 -15.03 25.14 -9.84
N LEU A 57 -14.28 24.45 -8.96
CA LEU A 57 -14.48 23.05 -8.63
C LEU A 57 -14.84 22.90 -7.17
N SER A 58 -15.88 22.10 -6.89
CA SER A 58 -16.26 21.72 -5.52
C SER A 58 -15.71 20.35 -5.20
N ASP A 59 -15.15 20.20 -4.00
CA ASP A 59 -14.64 18.94 -3.46
C ASP A 59 -15.02 18.83 -1.98
N GLU A 60 -14.99 17.62 -1.45
CA GLU A 60 -15.17 17.37 -0.03
C GLU A 60 -13.90 16.73 0.54
N SER A 61 -13.32 17.38 1.56
CA SER A 61 -12.09 16.89 2.19
C SER A 61 -12.11 17.20 3.69
N ASP A 62 -11.73 16.21 4.49
CA ASP A 62 -11.53 16.37 5.94
C ASP A 62 -10.04 16.42 6.32
N LEU A 63 -9.18 16.60 5.33
CA LEU A 63 -7.75 16.76 5.52
C LEU A 63 -7.44 18.04 6.29
N LYS A 64 -6.32 18.03 7.00
CA LYS A 64 -5.75 19.19 7.68
C LYS A 64 -4.64 19.79 6.85
N ASP A 65 -4.33 21.06 7.11
CA ASP A 65 -3.20 21.76 6.49
C ASP A 65 -3.22 21.68 4.95
N ILE A 66 -4.41 21.82 4.36
CA ILE A 66 -4.62 21.74 2.92
C ILE A 66 -3.86 22.86 2.21
N LYS A 67 -3.13 22.50 1.16
CA LYS A 67 -2.39 23.45 0.31
C LYS A 67 -2.36 22.97 -1.14
N ASN A 68 -2.43 23.91 -2.07
CA ASN A 68 -2.12 23.68 -3.48
C ASN A 68 -0.62 23.36 -3.61
N VAL A 69 -0.27 22.30 -4.33
CA VAL A 69 1.12 21.87 -4.53
C VAL A 69 1.60 22.07 -5.96
N LYS A 70 0.70 22.51 -6.86
CA LYS A 70 1.03 22.79 -8.26
C LYS A 70 0.19 23.91 -8.82
N GLY A 71 0.72 25.11 -8.83
CA GLY A 71 0.03 26.31 -9.31
C GLY A 71 -0.25 27.30 -8.18
N ASP A 72 -1.01 28.34 -8.50
CA ASP A 72 -1.34 29.45 -7.59
C ASP A 72 -2.84 29.54 -7.31
N GLU A 73 -3.61 28.54 -7.74
CA GLU A 73 -5.06 28.47 -7.55
C GLU A 73 -5.40 28.43 -6.06
N THR A 74 -6.41 29.18 -5.67
CA THR A 74 -6.86 29.32 -4.28
C THR A 74 -8.18 28.60 -4.06
N PHE A 75 -8.53 28.37 -2.81
CA PHE A 75 -9.79 27.76 -2.42
C PHE A 75 -10.44 28.49 -1.24
N GLU A 76 -11.75 28.37 -1.16
CA GLU A 76 -12.55 28.66 0.02
C GLU A 76 -12.92 27.35 0.70
N GLN A 77 -12.93 27.35 2.05
CA GLN A 77 -13.28 26.19 2.85
C GLN A 77 -14.42 26.51 3.82
N ASP A 78 -15.48 25.68 3.76
CA ASP A 78 -16.58 25.71 4.74
C ASP A 78 -16.79 24.29 5.30
N GLY A 79 -16.25 24.04 6.48
CA GLY A 79 -16.21 22.70 7.07
C GLY A 79 -15.35 21.76 6.24
N SER A 80 -15.96 20.69 5.71
CA SER A 80 -15.30 19.74 4.80
C SER A 80 -15.43 20.15 3.32
N ASN A 81 -16.26 21.14 2.99
CA ASN A 81 -16.45 21.54 1.60
C ASN A 81 -15.34 22.50 1.17
N LEU A 82 -14.71 22.20 0.05
CA LEU A 82 -13.71 23.03 -0.62
C LEU A 82 -14.29 23.55 -1.93
N THR A 83 -14.11 24.83 -2.21
CA THR A 83 -14.42 25.43 -3.51
C THR A 83 -13.15 26.03 -4.08
N TRP A 84 -12.59 25.40 -5.09
CA TRP A 84 -11.38 25.83 -5.77
C TRP A 84 -11.70 26.77 -6.91
N ASN A 85 -11.02 27.93 -6.97
CA ASN A 85 -10.99 28.76 -8.16
C ASN A 85 -9.90 28.21 -9.09
N THR A 86 -10.30 27.53 -10.16
CA THR A 86 -9.40 26.69 -10.96
C THR A 86 -8.77 27.43 -12.12
N GLU A 87 -9.33 28.59 -12.54
CA GLU A 87 -8.93 29.22 -13.81
C GLU A 87 -8.89 28.22 -14.98
N ASP A 88 -9.88 27.32 -15.03
CA ASP A 88 -10.02 26.25 -16.03
C ASP A 88 -8.91 25.17 -16.02
N LYS A 89 -8.16 25.05 -14.92
CA LYS A 89 -7.07 24.08 -14.76
C LYS A 89 -7.42 22.94 -13.80
N ASP A 90 -6.66 21.86 -13.88
CA ASP A 90 -6.65 20.82 -12.86
C ASP A 90 -6.06 21.34 -11.54
N ILE A 91 -6.58 20.84 -10.44
CA ILE A 91 -6.08 21.18 -9.09
C ILE A 91 -5.31 20.00 -8.51
N TYR A 92 -4.14 20.28 -7.94
CA TYR A 92 -3.32 19.33 -7.20
C TYR A 92 -3.12 19.87 -5.79
N TYR A 93 -3.74 19.25 -4.81
CA TYR A 93 -3.58 19.69 -3.44
C TYR A 93 -3.14 18.55 -2.53
N GLN A 94 -2.57 18.89 -1.40
CA GLN A 94 -2.19 17.97 -0.35
C GLN A 94 -2.69 18.44 1.00
N GLY A 95 -2.92 17.47 1.87
CA GLY A 95 -3.20 17.70 3.28
C GLY A 95 -2.74 16.53 4.12
N THR A 96 -2.86 16.63 5.41
CA THR A 96 -2.49 15.59 6.37
C THR A 96 -3.72 14.96 7.01
N THR A 97 -3.59 13.70 7.44
CA THR A 97 -4.65 13.00 8.16
C THR A 97 -4.08 12.12 9.26
N ASN A 98 -4.91 11.80 10.26
CA ASN A 98 -4.62 10.81 11.30
C ASN A 98 -5.62 9.65 11.26
N LYS A 99 -6.31 9.46 10.14
CA LYS A 99 -7.24 8.34 9.96
C LYS A 99 -6.49 7.02 9.92
N ASP A 100 -7.15 5.96 10.37
CA ASP A 100 -6.65 4.60 10.22
C ASP A 100 -6.50 4.25 8.74
N LEU A 101 -5.37 3.62 8.41
CA LEU A 101 -5.11 3.15 7.06
C LEU A 101 -5.91 1.89 6.76
N PRO A 102 -6.37 1.69 5.50
CA PRO A 102 -7.09 0.49 5.08
C PRO A 102 -6.22 -0.78 5.13
N VAL A 103 -4.91 -0.60 5.08
CA VAL A 103 -3.92 -1.66 5.27
C VAL A 103 -2.85 -1.18 6.24
N SER A 104 -2.23 -2.11 6.94
CA SER A 104 -1.10 -1.84 7.82
C SER A 104 0.01 -2.85 7.60
N MET A 105 1.19 -2.54 8.12
CA MET A 105 2.38 -3.34 7.99
C MET A 105 3.14 -3.35 9.31
N GLU A 106 3.61 -4.54 9.70
CA GLU A 106 4.52 -4.72 10.83
C GLU A 106 5.81 -5.37 10.34
N ILE A 107 6.96 -4.79 10.69
CA ILE A 107 8.26 -5.30 10.26
C ILE A 107 9.01 -5.83 11.48
N LYS A 108 9.39 -7.10 11.43
CA LYS A 108 10.18 -7.78 12.46
C LYS A 108 11.55 -8.14 11.94
N TYR A 109 12.55 -7.89 12.75
CA TYR A 109 13.93 -8.19 12.45
C TYR A 109 14.46 -9.27 13.37
N TYR A 110 15.23 -10.20 12.81
CA TYR A 110 15.89 -11.25 13.56
C TYR A 110 17.36 -11.33 13.15
N LEU A 111 18.24 -11.44 14.13
CA LEU A 111 19.66 -11.67 13.92
C LEU A 111 20.05 -12.99 14.62
N ASP A 112 20.62 -13.92 13.88
CA ASP A 112 20.98 -15.27 14.36
C ASP A 112 19.79 -16.00 15.04
N GLY A 113 18.57 -15.77 14.50
CA GLY A 113 17.33 -16.38 15.00
C GLY A 113 16.70 -15.68 16.19
N VAL A 114 17.31 -14.64 16.73
CA VAL A 114 16.78 -13.85 17.86
C VAL A 114 16.14 -12.58 17.35
N GLN A 115 14.89 -12.29 17.75
CA GLN A 115 14.22 -11.03 17.40
C GLN A 115 14.96 -9.86 18.05
N VAL A 116 15.20 -8.82 17.26
CA VAL A 116 15.92 -7.61 17.67
C VAL A 116 15.16 -6.36 17.25
N SER A 117 15.31 -5.28 18.01
CA SER A 117 14.78 -3.98 17.64
C SER A 117 15.56 -3.42 16.44
N PRO A 118 14.91 -2.70 15.50
CA PRO A 118 15.61 -2.03 14.41
C PRO A 118 16.75 -1.11 14.89
N SER A 119 16.54 -0.41 16.01
CA SER A 119 17.55 0.49 16.60
C SER A 119 18.81 -0.22 17.07
N ASP A 120 18.71 -1.52 17.37
CA ASP A 120 19.81 -2.34 17.88
C ASP A 120 20.59 -3.05 16.78
N LEU A 121 20.15 -2.97 15.51
CA LEU A 121 20.78 -3.66 14.38
C LEU A 121 21.98 -2.92 13.81
N GLY A 122 22.01 -1.59 13.89
CA GLY A 122 23.06 -0.78 13.27
C GLY A 122 24.46 -1.27 13.58
N GLY A 123 25.26 -1.57 12.56
CA GLY A 123 26.63 -2.06 12.67
C GLY A 123 26.78 -3.52 13.10
N LYS A 124 25.69 -4.27 13.30
CA LYS A 124 25.76 -5.70 13.66
C LYS A 124 25.97 -6.58 12.43
N SER A 125 26.48 -7.79 12.67
CA SER A 125 26.72 -8.79 11.64
C SER A 125 26.16 -10.14 12.10
N GLY A 126 25.65 -10.94 11.19
CA GLY A 126 25.06 -12.25 11.45
C GLY A 126 24.04 -12.66 10.39
N HIS A 127 23.39 -13.79 10.63
CA HIS A 127 22.28 -14.24 9.77
C HIS A 127 21.04 -13.38 10.04
N LEU A 128 20.65 -12.62 9.02
CA LEU A 128 19.52 -11.70 9.06
C LEU A 128 18.25 -12.36 8.52
N LYS A 129 17.13 -12.17 9.23
CA LYS A 129 15.78 -12.40 8.70
C LYS A 129 14.93 -11.17 8.96
N ILE A 130 14.22 -10.70 7.94
CA ILE A 130 13.26 -9.60 7.99
C ILE A 130 11.91 -10.16 7.58
N GLU A 131 10.90 -10.02 8.43
CA GLU A 131 9.52 -10.37 8.15
C GLU A 131 8.70 -9.10 8.00
N VAL A 132 8.05 -8.94 6.85
CA VAL A 132 7.10 -7.86 6.58
C VAL A 132 5.71 -8.47 6.58
N ASN A 133 4.95 -8.23 7.63
CA ASN A 133 3.61 -8.76 7.82
C ASN A 133 2.59 -7.71 7.41
N TYR A 134 1.76 -8.02 6.45
CA TYR A 134 0.69 -7.15 5.97
C TYR A 134 -0.63 -7.50 6.66
N THR A 135 -1.42 -6.48 6.94
CA THR A 135 -2.77 -6.63 7.50
C THR A 135 -3.75 -5.81 6.69
N ASN A 136 -4.85 -6.42 6.30
CA ASN A 136 -5.98 -5.75 5.67
C ASN A 136 -7.02 -5.41 6.73
N ASN A 137 -7.30 -4.12 6.89
CA ASN A 137 -8.23 -3.59 7.89
C ASN A 137 -9.65 -3.41 7.33
N VAL A 138 -9.84 -3.63 6.02
CA VAL A 138 -11.13 -3.40 5.33
C VAL A 138 -11.77 -4.73 4.97
N LYS A 139 -12.83 -5.08 5.69
CA LYS A 139 -13.61 -6.28 5.41
C LYS A 139 -15.11 -6.02 5.52
N ASN A 140 -15.87 -6.71 4.71
CA ASN A 140 -17.31 -6.68 4.69
C ASN A 140 -17.90 -8.09 4.89
N LYS A 141 -19.02 -8.17 5.59
CA LYS A 141 -19.78 -9.42 5.67
C LYS A 141 -20.62 -9.60 4.42
N THR A 142 -20.34 -10.63 3.66
CA THR A 142 -21.02 -10.94 2.40
C THR A 142 -21.61 -12.35 2.47
N LYS A 143 -22.78 -12.51 1.84
CA LYS A 143 -23.42 -13.82 1.73
C LYS A 143 -22.92 -14.52 0.47
N VAL A 144 -22.11 -15.58 0.66
CA VAL A 144 -21.63 -16.44 -0.42
C VAL A 144 -22.42 -17.75 -0.36
N GLY A 145 -23.34 -17.95 -1.29
CA GLY A 145 -24.28 -19.07 -1.25
C GLY A 145 -25.20 -19.05 -0.02
N LYS A 146 -25.05 -20.04 0.87
CA LYS A 146 -25.82 -20.15 2.12
C LYS A 146 -25.06 -19.68 3.36
N LYS A 147 -23.77 -19.36 3.24
CA LYS A 147 -22.87 -18.97 4.34
C LYS A 147 -22.65 -17.45 4.30
N THR A 148 -22.64 -16.82 5.46
CA THR A 148 -22.14 -15.44 5.59
C THR A 148 -20.68 -15.53 5.98
N THR A 149 -19.80 -14.89 5.21
CA THR A 149 -18.35 -14.87 5.44
C THR A 149 -17.83 -13.43 5.41
N ASP A 150 -16.69 -13.21 6.04
CA ASP A 150 -15.95 -11.96 5.90
C ASP A 150 -15.20 -12.00 4.55
N VAL A 151 -15.35 -10.95 3.76
CA VAL A 151 -14.63 -10.75 2.49
C VAL A 151 -13.82 -9.47 2.63
N TYR A 152 -12.53 -9.56 2.42
CA TYR A 152 -11.63 -8.43 2.48
C TYR A 152 -11.60 -7.66 1.17
N ALA A 153 -11.41 -6.34 1.25
CA ALA A 153 -11.13 -5.55 0.05
C ALA A 153 -9.84 -6.06 -0.61
N PRO A 154 -9.79 -6.21 -1.94
CA PRO A 154 -8.65 -6.81 -2.62
C PRO A 154 -7.48 -5.81 -2.72
N PHE A 155 -6.59 -5.81 -1.73
CA PHE A 155 -5.35 -5.04 -1.80
C PHE A 155 -4.18 -5.93 -2.20
N VAL A 156 -3.33 -5.39 -3.08
CA VAL A 156 -2.00 -5.94 -3.39
C VAL A 156 -0.96 -5.02 -2.79
N MET A 157 -0.04 -5.58 -2.02
CA MET A 157 1.07 -4.87 -1.39
C MET A 157 2.38 -5.38 -1.98
N ALA A 158 3.14 -4.49 -2.59
CA ALA A 158 4.47 -4.79 -3.15
C ALA A 158 5.53 -4.01 -2.39
N THR A 159 6.40 -4.71 -1.67
CA THR A 159 7.51 -4.11 -0.93
C THR A 159 8.82 -4.33 -1.66
N ALA A 160 9.57 -3.26 -1.86
CA ALA A 160 10.93 -3.28 -2.36
C ALA A 160 11.90 -2.79 -1.28
N MET A 161 12.97 -3.56 -1.05
CA MET A 161 14.03 -3.26 -0.09
C MET A 161 15.39 -3.26 -0.79
N ILE A 162 16.18 -2.21 -0.57
CA ILE A 162 17.52 -2.07 -1.14
C ILE A 162 18.54 -2.55 -0.12
N LEU A 163 19.34 -3.53 -0.51
CA LEU A 163 20.34 -4.21 0.32
C LEU A 163 21.71 -4.14 -0.38
N PRO A 164 22.61 -3.21 0.01
CA PRO A 164 23.93 -3.08 -0.60
C PRO A 164 24.76 -4.36 -0.50
N THR A 165 25.43 -4.77 -1.57
CA THR A 165 26.22 -6.01 -1.60
C THR A 165 27.44 -6.02 -0.69
N ASP A 166 27.93 -4.85 -0.31
CA ASP A 166 29.01 -4.71 0.66
C ASP A 166 28.59 -5.09 2.09
N ASN A 167 27.29 -4.94 2.38
CA ASN A 167 26.70 -5.22 3.69
C ASN A 167 25.85 -6.50 3.70
N PHE A 168 25.31 -6.93 2.56
CA PHE A 168 24.36 -8.04 2.50
C PHE A 168 24.72 -9.03 1.39
N THR A 169 24.90 -10.29 1.76
CA THR A 169 25.17 -11.39 0.84
C THR A 169 24.15 -12.51 1.00
N ASN A 170 24.06 -13.40 0.02
CA ASN A 170 23.13 -14.56 0.02
C ASN A 170 21.66 -14.15 0.27
N VAL A 171 21.26 -12.99 -0.26
CA VAL A 171 19.90 -12.48 -0.08
C VAL A 171 18.91 -13.35 -0.81
N THR A 172 17.88 -13.80 -0.09
CA THR A 172 16.73 -14.53 -0.64
C THR A 172 15.43 -13.89 -0.16
N ILE A 173 14.33 -14.19 -0.82
CA ILE A 173 13.01 -13.69 -0.47
C ILE A 173 11.95 -14.75 -0.77
N ASP A 174 10.98 -14.89 0.12
CA ASP A 174 9.78 -15.68 -0.11
C ASP A 174 8.69 -14.77 -0.74
N ASN A 175 7.88 -15.33 -1.64
CA ASN A 175 6.82 -14.61 -2.36
C ASN A 175 7.34 -13.39 -3.15
N GLY A 176 8.50 -13.55 -3.79
CA GLY A 176 9.12 -12.44 -4.47
C GLY A 176 10.32 -12.79 -5.32
N LYS A 177 11.10 -11.77 -5.63
CA LYS A 177 12.30 -11.88 -6.44
C LYS A 177 13.40 -10.95 -5.94
N VAL A 178 14.63 -11.44 -5.95
CA VAL A 178 15.83 -10.61 -5.76
C VAL A 178 16.42 -10.29 -7.12
N LEU A 179 16.61 -8.97 -7.37
CA LEU A 179 17.35 -8.45 -8.52
C LEU A 179 18.68 -7.91 -8.02
N SER A 180 19.78 -8.19 -8.73
CA SER A 180 21.11 -7.69 -8.36
C SER A 180 21.75 -6.98 -9.54
N ASP A 181 22.32 -5.79 -9.30
CA ASP A 181 23.13 -5.04 -10.25
C ASP A 181 24.64 -5.15 -9.97
N GLY A 182 25.00 -5.98 -8.99
CA GLY A 182 26.38 -6.18 -8.54
C GLY A 182 26.82 -5.24 -7.42
N GLN A 183 26.13 -4.14 -7.20
CA GLN A 183 26.36 -3.20 -6.09
C GLN A 183 25.25 -3.28 -5.05
N ARG A 184 24.04 -3.60 -5.49
CA ARG A 184 22.84 -3.70 -4.64
C ARG A 184 22.01 -4.91 -5.00
N ASN A 185 21.42 -5.52 -3.98
CA ASN A 185 20.32 -6.46 -4.12
C ASN A 185 19.02 -5.70 -3.86
N ILE A 186 18.08 -5.79 -4.78
CA ILE A 186 16.73 -5.25 -4.61
C ILE A 186 15.82 -6.44 -4.39
N ALA A 187 15.38 -6.63 -3.16
CA ALA A 187 14.42 -7.67 -2.80
C ALA A 187 13.01 -7.11 -2.98
N ILE A 188 12.22 -7.72 -3.88
CA ILE A 188 10.84 -7.30 -4.17
C ILE A 188 9.91 -8.44 -3.78
N GLY A 189 9.06 -8.21 -2.81
CA GLY A 189 8.06 -9.16 -2.33
C GLY A 189 6.64 -8.65 -2.55
N VAL A 190 5.69 -9.57 -2.71
CA VAL A 190 4.27 -9.26 -2.91
C VAL A 190 3.42 -10.04 -1.92
N GLY A 191 2.45 -9.37 -1.32
CA GLY A 191 1.44 -9.96 -0.46
C GLY A 191 0.03 -9.48 -0.84
N MET A 192 -0.96 -10.30 -0.49
CA MET A 192 -2.40 -10.01 -0.72
C MET A 192 -3.17 -10.28 0.58
N PRO A 193 -3.08 -9.37 1.57
CA PRO A 193 -3.61 -9.62 2.90
C PRO A 193 -5.13 -9.84 2.90
N GLY A 194 -5.54 -10.94 3.52
CA GLY A 194 -6.95 -11.35 3.64
C GLY A 194 -7.53 -12.07 2.41
N LEU A 195 -6.74 -12.29 1.33
CA LEU A 195 -7.24 -12.99 0.16
C LEU A 195 -7.51 -14.47 0.46
N ALA A 196 -6.59 -15.15 1.14
CA ALA A 196 -6.76 -16.55 1.54
C ALA A 196 -8.01 -16.75 2.41
N ASP A 197 -8.22 -15.86 3.38
CA ASP A 197 -9.42 -15.85 4.23
C ASP A 197 -10.70 -15.61 3.44
N SER A 198 -10.68 -14.65 2.50
CA SER A 198 -11.84 -14.33 1.65
C SER A 198 -12.27 -15.52 0.79
N LEU A 199 -11.31 -16.32 0.35
CA LEU A 199 -11.54 -17.51 -0.49
C LEU A 199 -11.78 -18.81 0.34
N ASP A 200 -11.64 -18.77 1.67
CA ASP A 200 -11.72 -19.94 2.57
C ASP A 200 -10.70 -21.04 2.18
N ILE A 201 -9.49 -20.63 1.79
CA ILE A 201 -8.35 -21.51 1.43
C ILE A 201 -7.11 -21.17 2.24
N SER A 202 -6.18 -22.12 2.38
CA SER A 202 -4.91 -21.84 3.05
C SER A 202 -3.96 -21.08 2.13
N GLU A 203 -3.12 -20.21 2.71
CA GLU A 203 -2.07 -19.47 1.98
C GLU A 203 -1.15 -20.40 1.17
N ASP A 204 -0.78 -21.57 1.72
CA ASP A 204 0.04 -22.56 1.03
C ASP A 204 -0.57 -23.03 -0.30
N LYS A 205 -1.90 -23.12 -0.37
CA LYS A 205 -2.60 -23.49 -1.61
C LYS A 205 -2.74 -22.31 -2.58
N LEU A 206 -2.85 -21.09 -2.03
CA LEU A 206 -2.92 -19.89 -2.83
C LEU A 206 -1.56 -19.54 -3.44
N GLY A 207 -0.46 -19.88 -2.76
CA GLY A 207 0.90 -19.56 -3.17
C GLY A 207 1.25 -18.08 -3.00
N ILE A 208 0.45 -17.31 -2.27
CA ILE A 208 0.67 -15.91 -1.89
C ILE A 208 0.34 -15.81 -0.41
N SER A 209 1.25 -15.26 0.37
CA SER A 209 1.11 -15.05 1.81
C SER A 209 0.86 -13.58 2.15
N ASP A 210 0.32 -13.35 3.33
CA ASP A 210 0.23 -12.04 3.95
C ASP A 210 1.58 -11.59 4.56
N THR A 211 2.62 -12.43 4.45
CA THR A 211 3.96 -12.15 4.96
C THR A 211 4.99 -12.31 3.85
N VAL A 212 5.90 -11.36 3.76
CA VAL A 212 7.11 -11.45 2.94
C VAL A 212 8.31 -11.64 3.86
N THR A 213 9.10 -12.70 3.63
CA THR A 213 10.30 -12.99 4.39
C THR A 213 11.54 -12.78 3.54
N ILE A 214 12.46 -11.94 4.02
CA ILE A 214 13.77 -11.70 3.41
C ILE A 214 14.83 -12.30 4.33
N THR A 215 15.76 -13.08 3.79
CA THR A 215 16.90 -13.62 4.54
C THR A 215 18.20 -13.31 3.84
N GLY A 216 19.30 -13.28 4.60
CA GLY A 216 20.64 -13.05 4.07
C GLY A 216 21.68 -13.00 5.17
N GLU A 217 22.94 -12.84 4.78
CA GLU A 217 24.06 -12.60 5.69
C GLU A 217 24.33 -11.11 5.75
N ALA A 218 24.19 -10.51 6.94
CA ALA A 218 24.49 -9.11 7.18
C ALA A 218 25.92 -8.94 7.73
N LYS A 219 26.62 -7.95 7.23
CA LYS A 219 27.89 -7.47 7.74
C LYS A 219 27.81 -5.97 7.93
N ASP A 220 28.03 -5.49 9.15
CA ASP A 220 27.93 -4.07 9.47
C ASP A 220 26.58 -3.50 9.00
N PHE A 221 25.48 -4.05 9.55
CA PHE A 221 24.12 -3.79 9.11
C PHE A 221 23.83 -2.29 8.95
N SER A 222 23.44 -1.92 7.75
CA SER A 222 22.98 -0.57 7.40
C SER A 222 21.91 -0.72 6.34
N LEU A 223 20.65 -0.54 6.74
CA LEU A 223 19.52 -0.61 5.80
C LEU A 223 19.39 0.74 5.10
N GLU A 224 19.21 0.68 3.79
CA GLU A 224 18.81 1.80 2.96
C GLU A 224 17.28 1.90 2.92
N ASP A 225 16.76 2.53 1.88
CA ASP A 225 15.33 2.77 1.74
C ASP A 225 14.53 1.48 1.52
N MET A 226 13.35 1.44 2.11
CA MET A 226 12.31 0.48 1.82
C MET A 226 11.06 1.22 1.36
N MET A 227 10.41 0.71 0.33
CA MET A 227 9.17 1.27 -0.22
C MET A 227 8.13 0.17 -0.36
N THR A 228 6.90 0.47 0.05
CA THR A 228 5.75 -0.39 -0.21
C THR A 228 4.72 0.36 -1.03
N ILE A 229 4.30 -0.23 -2.13
CA ILE A 229 3.18 0.24 -2.95
C ILE A 229 1.97 -0.62 -2.62
N VAL A 230 0.83 0.04 -2.40
CA VAL A 230 -0.46 -0.62 -2.15
C VAL A 230 -1.43 -0.18 -3.23
N THR A 231 -2.11 -1.13 -3.83
CA THR A 231 -3.15 -0.85 -4.83
C THR A 231 -4.29 -1.84 -4.73
N SER A 232 -5.51 -1.37 -5.01
CA SER A 232 -6.69 -2.19 -5.24
C SER A 232 -7.06 -2.25 -6.73
N ASP A 233 -6.36 -1.48 -7.58
CA ASP A 233 -6.77 -1.22 -8.96
C ASP A 233 -6.47 -2.37 -9.92
N ILE A 234 -5.60 -3.30 -9.53
CA ILE A 234 -5.24 -4.46 -10.37
C ILE A 234 -6.46 -5.28 -10.80
N PHE A 235 -7.55 -5.21 -10.04
CA PHE A 235 -8.77 -5.96 -10.31
C PHE A 235 -9.88 -5.13 -10.95
N GLN A 236 -9.70 -3.83 -11.17
CA GLN A 236 -10.75 -2.95 -11.71
C GLN A 236 -11.05 -3.22 -13.20
N ASP A 237 -10.04 -3.62 -13.96
CA ASP A 237 -10.15 -3.93 -15.38
C ASP A 237 -10.43 -5.41 -15.66
N VAL A 238 -10.65 -6.23 -14.63
CA VAL A 238 -11.02 -7.64 -14.80
C VAL A 238 -12.48 -7.71 -15.23
N ASP A 239 -12.72 -8.10 -16.48
CA ASP A 239 -14.08 -8.35 -16.98
C ASP A 239 -14.68 -9.56 -16.24
N THR A 240 -15.57 -9.29 -15.30
CA THR A 240 -16.26 -10.32 -14.52
C THR A 240 -17.47 -10.90 -15.23
N SER A 241 -17.83 -10.40 -16.42
CA SER A 241 -19.02 -10.85 -17.15
C SER A 241 -18.94 -12.32 -17.57
N GLU A 242 -17.73 -12.85 -17.76
CA GLU A 242 -17.53 -14.28 -18.04
C GLU A 242 -17.78 -15.16 -16.80
N PHE A 243 -17.58 -14.63 -15.58
CA PHE A 243 -17.83 -15.38 -14.34
C PHE A 243 -19.33 -15.50 -14.02
N ASP A 244 -20.15 -14.54 -14.43
CA ASP A 244 -21.60 -14.60 -14.29
C ASP A 244 -22.25 -15.71 -15.16
N SER A 245 -21.51 -16.20 -16.16
CA SER A 245 -21.94 -17.27 -17.06
C SER A 245 -21.50 -18.67 -16.61
N LEU A 246 -20.63 -18.76 -15.61
CA LEU A 246 -20.21 -20.04 -15.01
C LEU A 246 -21.27 -20.49 -14.02
N ASP A 247 -22.11 -21.44 -14.47
CA ASP A 247 -23.04 -22.13 -13.57
C ASP A 247 -22.26 -23.07 -12.64
N LEU A 248 -21.85 -22.50 -11.49
CA LEU A 248 -21.05 -23.21 -10.49
C LEU A 248 -21.82 -24.36 -9.80
N ASP A 249 -23.13 -24.48 -10.04
CA ASP A 249 -23.96 -25.55 -9.48
C ASP A 249 -23.78 -26.91 -10.19
N GLU A 250 -23.19 -26.96 -11.38
CA GLU A 250 -22.94 -28.21 -12.10
C GLU A 250 -21.59 -28.88 -11.77
N GLN A 251 -20.59 -28.13 -11.30
CA GLN A 251 -19.25 -28.69 -11.05
C GLN A 251 -19.02 -29.25 -9.63
N VAL A 252 -19.98 -29.13 -8.74
CA VAL A 252 -19.87 -29.64 -7.35
C VAL A 252 -20.53 -31.03 -7.20
N LYS A 253 -20.91 -31.69 -8.27
CA LYS A 253 -21.62 -33.01 -8.23
C LYS A 253 -20.81 -34.19 -8.76
N GLU A 254 -19.47 -34.11 -8.82
CA GLU A 254 -18.61 -35.29 -9.03
C GLU A 254 -17.69 -35.55 -7.85
#